data_ee72feab0b54d8f79b508c2515f64fac
#
_entry.id   ee72feab0b54d8f79b508c2515f64fac
#
_cell.length_a   1.000
_cell.length_b   1.000
_cell.length_c   1.000
_cell.angle_alpha   90.00
_cell.angle_beta   90.00
_cell.angle_gamma   90.00
#
_symmetry.space_group_name_H-M   'P 1'
#
loop_
_entity.id
_entity.type
_entity.pdbx_description
1 polymer ?
#
loop_
_entity_poly.entity_id
_entity_poly.type
_entity_poly.pdbx_seq_one_letter_code
_entity_poly.pdbx_strand_id
1 'polypeptide(L)'
;YDIVGRQVAARSRNFSYEVGFEHVETGLSGKVTPRYNGNVSHIKWGNGSNVTDLYSYNYDSSSQLTGAYLYKKSGTTWNAHSGFAEKDITYDLNGNLTSLTRTSSSGVASSLSYTYDGNQVSKINNETSYAYDAGGNMTVDGLRGASISYNILNLPEAVSIGNEKVSYIYTSSGEKLATRVGSSLTYYRGPLVYSGNNLLYLVHPEGLTRKSTSGFVYYYAKRDHLGSTRVLCHANGNTLVADQTTGYYPFGLAHGHGNLNLNRYLFSGKELQDQSLGGKLLGLYDFGSRFYDPTLGRWFNVDPKLEFVSPYGYCANNPVLYIDPNGEDIVLTISKEVTVTVATRLIDLKITVPDWTGARKLFTKSIRLQGDEILLAALDIVGIVDPTGIADALSASLYAQQGDLVNAMVSGVGLIPYLGDFAKMFRMKNHFKILSMAVESGAGAAKGGGRGLGNPFVGKSFEEIDHMFRMKGFEMKGIDPLMGKGSYFNPKTGTKYYLDWGEKEYKTGRESFHVDVFYNGHLKYEKAKFFLD
;
A
#
# COMPACT_ATOMS: atom_id res chain seq x y z
N TYR A 1 2.51 -15.07 -15.23
CA TYR A 1 1.45 -14.07 -15.35
C TYR A 1 0.32 -14.64 -16.21
N ASP A 2 -0.91 -14.25 -15.94
CA ASP A 2 -2.06 -14.57 -16.78
C ASP A 2 -2.26 -13.56 -17.93
N ILE A 3 -3.33 -13.73 -18.72
CA ILE A 3 -3.63 -12.88 -19.89
C ILE A 3 -3.90 -11.41 -19.54
N VAL A 4 -4.30 -11.12 -18.30
CA VAL A 4 -4.53 -9.75 -17.80
C VAL A 4 -3.34 -9.22 -17.00
N GLY A 5 -2.21 -9.93 -16.99
CA GLY A 5 -0.97 -9.50 -16.35
C GLY A 5 -0.88 -9.75 -14.84
N ARG A 6 -1.82 -10.48 -14.22
CA ARG A 6 -1.73 -10.83 -12.80
C ARG A 6 -0.64 -11.87 -12.57
N GLN A 7 0.14 -11.72 -11.49
CA GLN A 7 1.12 -12.73 -11.12
C GLN A 7 0.43 -13.97 -10.57
N VAL A 8 0.33 -15.01 -11.37
CA VAL A 8 -0.35 -16.27 -11.00
C VAL A 8 0.60 -17.32 -10.42
N ALA A 9 1.90 -17.16 -10.53
CA ALA A 9 2.85 -18.09 -9.93
C ALA A 9 4.24 -17.50 -9.73
N ALA A 10 4.94 -17.99 -8.72
CA ALA A 10 6.38 -17.86 -8.61
C ALA A 10 6.97 -19.20 -8.17
N ARG A 11 8.12 -19.56 -8.76
CA ARG A 11 8.77 -20.87 -8.49
C ARG A 11 10.22 -20.67 -8.09
N SER A 12 10.60 -21.30 -7.00
CA SER A 12 11.98 -21.38 -6.55
C SER A 12 12.24 -22.73 -5.87
N ARG A 13 13.51 -23.05 -5.59
CA ARG A 13 13.86 -24.34 -4.98
C ARG A 13 13.21 -24.56 -3.61
N ASN A 14 13.14 -23.52 -2.77
CA ASN A 14 12.72 -23.63 -1.36
C ASN A 14 11.28 -23.18 -1.10
N PHE A 15 10.67 -22.48 -2.06
CA PHE A 15 9.29 -22.04 -1.96
C PHE A 15 8.73 -21.73 -3.33
N SER A 16 7.55 -22.23 -3.60
CA SER A 16 6.79 -21.92 -4.81
C SER A 16 5.33 -21.72 -4.45
N TYR A 17 4.64 -20.88 -5.20
CA TYR A 17 3.20 -20.67 -5.05
C TYR A 17 2.52 -20.47 -6.40
N GLU A 18 1.23 -20.73 -6.42
CA GLU A 18 0.32 -20.47 -7.54
C GLU A 18 -0.97 -19.83 -7.00
N VAL A 19 -1.41 -18.76 -7.64
CA VAL A 19 -2.64 -18.03 -7.32
C VAL A 19 -3.68 -18.33 -8.38
N GLY A 20 -4.86 -18.81 -7.97
CA GLY A 20 -5.96 -19.07 -8.86
C GLY A 20 -7.09 -18.06 -8.71
N PHE A 21 -7.77 -17.79 -9.80
CA PHE A 21 -8.89 -16.86 -9.90
C PHE A 21 -10.11 -17.58 -10.50
N GLU A 22 -10.38 -17.37 -11.78
CA GLU A 22 -11.50 -17.93 -12.52
C GLU A 22 -11.29 -19.38 -12.96
N HIS A 23 -10.06 -19.81 -13.11
CA HIS A 23 -9.73 -21.19 -13.51
C HIS A 23 -9.51 -22.07 -12.29
N VAL A 24 -10.26 -23.16 -12.22
CA VAL A 24 -10.13 -24.18 -11.17
C VAL A 24 -9.84 -25.52 -11.81
N GLU A 25 -8.72 -26.13 -11.47
CA GLU A 25 -8.30 -27.45 -11.96
C GLU A 25 -9.33 -28.53 -11.57
N THR A 26 -9.47 -29.56 -12.39
CA THR A 26 -10.43 -30.66 -12.18
C THR A 26 -10.31 -31.31 -10.79
N GLY A 27 -9.09 -31.45 -10.25
CA GLY A 27 -8.84 -32.02 -8.91
C GLY A 27 -9.29 -31.15 -7.74
N LEU A 28 -9.69 -29.89 -8.00
CA LEU A 28 -10.17 -28.92 -7.01
C LEU A 28 -11.69 -28.67 -7.09
N SER A 29 -12.39 -29.32 -8.01
CA SER A 29 -13.83 -29.23 -8.13
C SER A 29 -14.53 -29.54 -6.81
N GLY A 30 -15.48 -28.70 -6.40
CA GLY A 30 -16.21 -28.83 -5.13
C GLY A 30 -15.41 -28.38 -3.88
N LYS A 31 -14.12 -28.02 -4.02
CA LYS A 31 -13.29 -27.51 -2.93
C LYS A 31 -12.96 -26.01 -3.10
N VAL A 32 -12.91 -25.57 -4.32
CA VAL A 32 -12.61 -24.19 -4.72
C VAL A 32 -13.76 -23.68 -5.59
N THR A 33 -14.20 -22.46 -5.33
CA THR A 33 -15.18 -21.75 -6.15
C THR A 33 -14.46 -20.79 -7.09
N PRO A 34 -14.60 -20.89 -8.41
CA PRO A 34 -14.05 -19.92 -9.36
C PRO A 34 -14.51 -18.49 -9.05
N ARG A 35 -13.63 -17.52 -9.24
CA ARG A 35 -13.91 -16.10 -8.98
C ARG A 35 -13.70 -15.30 -10.27
N TYR A 36 -14.77 -14.80 -10.84
CA TYR A 36 -14.75 -14.03 -12.09
C TYR A 36 -14.73 -12.52 -11.86
N ASN A 37 -14.84 -12.09 -10.60
CA ASN A 37 -14.75 -10.69 -10.17
C ASN A 37 -13.33 -10.27 -9.74
N GLY A 38 -12.30 -11.08 -10.03
CA GLY A 38 -10.89 -10.86 -9.72
C GLY A 38 -10.47 -11.20 -8.30
N ASN A 39 -11.39 -11.63 -7.44
CA ASN A 39 -11.01 -12.18 -6.15
C ASN A 39 -10.18 -13.45 -6.33
N VAL A 40 -9.21 -13.65 -5.45
CA VAL A 40 -8.41 -14.88 -5.42
C VAL A 40 -9.30 -16.04 -5.01
N SER A 41 -9.46 -17.05 -5.86
CA SER A 41 -10.24 -18.25 -5.54
C SER A 41 -9.47 -19.19 -4.61
N HIS A 42 -8.16 -19.32 -4.84
CA HIS A 42 -7.29 -20.18 -4.05
C HIS A 42 -5.82 -19.80 -4.23
N ILE A 43 -5.00 -20.24 -3.29
CA ILE A 43 -3.52 -20.19 -3.39
C ILE A 43 -2.99 -21.59 -3.07
N LYS A 44 -2.13 -22.11 -3.95
CA LYS A 44 -1.37 -23.33 -3.70
C LYS A 44 0.09 -22.97 -3.42
N TRP A 45 0.73 -23.70 -2.51
CA TRP A 45 2.16 -23.50 -2.25
C TRP A 45 2.85 -24.78 -1.80
N GLY A 46 4.19 -24.73 -1.82
CA GLY A 46 5.01 -25.84 -1.38
C GLY A 46 6.50 -25.59 -1.58
N ASN A 47 7.27 -26.64 -1.49
CA ASN A 47 8.72 -26.59 -1.61
C ASN A 47 9.14 -26.99 -3.05
N GLY A 48 9.79 -26.10 -3.77
CA GLY A 48 10.19 -26.33 -5.14
C GLY A 48 9.01 -26.61 -6.08
N SER A 49 9.07 -27.71 -6.80
CA SER A 49 7.98 -28.18 -7.66
C SER A 49 6.90 -28.98 -6.89
N ASN A 50 7.18 -29.32 -5.62
CA ASN A 50 6.25 -30.10 -4.80
C ASN A 50 5.28 -29.17 -4.07
N VAL A 51 4.12 -28.91 -4.69
CA VAL A 51 3.05 -28.11 -4.12
C VAL A 51 2.17 -29.02 -3.26
N THR A 52 2.13 -28.74 -1.95
CA THR A 52 1.54 -29.63 -0.93
C THR A 52 0.37 -29.01 -0.20
N ASP A 53 0.24 -27.69 -0.20
CA ASP A 53 -0.74 -26.96 0.57
C ASP A 53 -1.59 -26.07 -0.33
N LEU A 54 -2.85 -25.86 0.03
CA LEU A 54 -3.80 -25.01 -0.68
C LEU A 54 -4.73 -24.33 0.32
N TYR A 55 -4.89 -23.01 0.19
CA TYR A 55 -6.04 -22.29 0.74
C TYR A 55 -7.11 -22.08 -0.33
N SER A 56 -8.35 -22.40 0.00
CA SER A 56 -9.56 -22.02 -0.74
C SER A 56 -10.23 -20.85 -0.01
N TYR A 57 -10.66 -19.82 -0.74
CA TYR A 57 -11.22 -18.59 -0.17
C TYR A 57 -12.68 -18.39 -0.53
N ASN A 58 -13.46 -17.94 0.45
CA ASN A 58 -14.85 -17.54 0.30
C ASN A 58 -15.02 -16.06 0.59
N TYR A 59 -15.95 -15.43 -0.10
CA TYR A 59 -16.24 -14.00 -0.02
C TYR A 59 -17.75 -13.76 0.02
N ASP A 60 -18.15 -12.65 0.58
CA ASP A 60 -19.50 -12.12 0.45
C ASP A 60 -19.71 -11.35 -0.88
N SER A 61 -20.90 -10.76 -1.04
CA SER A 61 -21.25 -9.96 -2.22
C SER A 61 -20.44 -8.66 -2.35
N SER A 62 -19.85 -8.17 -1.27
CA SER A 62 -18.99 -6.99 -1.22
C SER A 62 -17.51 -7.32 -1.40
N SER A 63 -17.19 -8.56 -1.79
CA SER A 63 -15.82 -9.08 -1.95
C SER A 63 -15.01 -9.11 -0.64
N GLN A 64 -15.66 -9.06 0.52
CA GLN A 64 -15.02 -9.21 1.82
C GLN A 64 -14.80 -10.71 2.11
N LEU A 65 -13.66 -11.07 2.68
CA LEU A 65 -13.31 -12.46 2.98
C LEU A 65 -14.20 -13.02 4.07
N THR A 66 -14.92 -14.12 3.79
CA THR A 66 -15.78 -14.80 4.77
C THR A 66 -15.21 -16.12 5.25
N GLY A 67 -14.21 -16.67 4.56
CA GLY A 67 -13.54 -17.87 5.01
C GLY A 67 -12.35 -18.28 4.15
N ALA A 68 -11.40 -18.96 4.80
CA ALA A 68 -10.24 -19.58 4.21
C ALA A 68 -10.04 -20.98 4.80
N TYR A 69 -9.97 -21.98 3.94
CA TYR A 69 -9.90 -23.39 4.31
C TYR A 69 -8.66 -24.04 3.75
N LEU A 70 -7.89 -24.70 4.63
CA LEU A 70 -6.66 -25.38 4.24
C LEU A 70 -6.96 -26.79 3.69
N TYR A 71 -6.31 -27.14 2.60
CA TYR A 71 -6.23 -28.48 2.05
C TYR A 71 -4.76 -28.90 1.94
N LYS A 72 -4.52 -30.19 2.15
CA LYS A 72 -3.22 -30.81 1.96
C LYS A 72 -3.26 -31.86 0.87
N LYS A 73 -2.23 -31.89 0.05
CA LYS A 73 -2.10 -32.84 -1.06
C LYS A 73 -1.57 -34.18 -0.57
N SER A 74 -2.24 -35.26 -0.97
CA SER A 74 -1.77 -36.63 -0.79
C SER A 74 -1.88 -37.37 -2.12
N GLY A 75 -0.75 -37.71 -2.72
CA GLY A 75 -0.70 -38.17 -4.10
C GLY A 75 -1.26 -37.13 -5.08
N THR A 76 -2.34 -37.47 -5.78
CA THR A 76 -3.05 -36.55 -6.70
C THR A 76 -4.25 -35.85 -6.06
N THR A 77 -4.62 -36.22 -4.82
CA THR A 77 -5.85 -35.77 -4.15
C THR A 77 -5.57 -34.67 -3.15
N TRP A 78 -6.43 -33.65 -3.14
CA TRP A 78 -6.48 -32.61 -2.13
C TRP A 78 -7.49 -32.98 -1.04
N ASN A 79 -7.03 -33.10 0.20
CA ASN A 79 -7.84 -33.45 1.36
C ASN A 79 -8.02 -32.25 2.27
N ALA A 80 -9.23 -32.03 2.79
CA ALA A 80 -9.49 -30.99 3.77
C ALA A 80 -8.63 -31.21 5.02
N HIS A 81 -8.02 -30.13 5.52
CA HIS A 81 -7.25 -30.12 6.75
C HIS A 81 -8.01 -29.32 7.81
N SER A 82 -8.19 -29.90 8.99
CA SER A 82 -8.96 -29.27 10.07
C SER A 82 -8.29 -28.06 10.70
N GLY A 83 -6.95 -28.00 10.62
CA GLY A 83 -6.14 -26.92 11.20
C GLY A 83 -5.93 -25.75 10.25
N PHE A 84 -5.56 -24.61 10.86
CA PHE A 84 -5.20 -23.37 10.20
C PHE A 84 -6.28 -22.75 9.30
N ALA A 85 -7.56 -23.07 9.54
CA ALA A 85 -8.66 -22.37 8.87
C ALA A 85 -8.92 -21.01 9.57
N GLU A 86 -9.28 -20.02 8.77
CA GLU A 86 -9.84 -18.74 9.21
C GLU A 86 -11.24 -18.62 8.59
N LYS A 87 -12.29 -18.67 9.41
CA LYS A 87 -13.65 -18.90 8.93
C LYS A 87 -14.69 -18.22 9.82
N ASP A 88 -15.96 -18.35 9.44
CA ASP A 88 -17.10 -17.77 10.14
C ASP A 88 -16.88 -16.24 10.31
N ILE A 89 -16.30 -15.62 9.27
CA ILE A 89 -15.98 -14.22 9.24
C ILE A 89 -17.23 -13.47 8.78
N THR A 90 -17.69 -12.54 9.61
CA THR A 90 -18.85 -11.71 9.31
C THR A 90 -18.55 -10.25 9.58
N TYR A 91 -19.34 -9.38 8.94
CA TYR A 91 -19.13 -7.94 8.98
C TYR A 91 -20.45 -7.22 9.24
N ASP A 92 -20.38 -6.02 9.82
CA ASP A 92 -21.49 -5.09 9.86
C ASP A 92 -21.57 -4.26 8.55
N LEU A 93 -22.55 -3.36 8.47
CA LEU A 93 -22.75 -2.49 7.30
C LEU A 93 -21.62 -1.48 7.09
N ASN A 94 -20.82 -1.19 8.10
CA ASN A 94 -19.65 -0.33 8.02
C ASN A 94 -18.39 -1.09 7.60
N GLY A 95 -18.47 -2.42 7.47
CA GLY A 95 -17.32 -3.30 7.21
C GLY A 95 -16.51 -3.63 8.45
N ASN A 96 -17.03 -3.42 9.67
CA ASN A 96 -16.36 -3.90 10.87
C ASN A 96 -16.57 -5.41 11.03
N LEU A 97 -15.51 -6.14 11.41
CA LEU A 97 -15.57 -7.57 11.74
C LEU A 97 -16.52 -7.79 12.93
N THR A 98 -17.56 -8.60 12.76
CA THR A 98 -18.47 -8.99 13.86
C THR A 98 -18.15 -10.36 14.42
N SER A 99 -17.56 -11.25 13.62
CA SER A 99 -17.03 -12.54 14.07
C SER A 99 -15.81 -12.96 13.26
N LEU A 100 -14.95 -13.75 13.89
CA LEU A 100 -13.76 -14.35 13.27
C LEU A 100 -13.39 -15.61 14.05
N THR A 101 -13.36 -16.77 13.38
CA THR A 101 -12.94 -18.05 13.98
C THR A 101 -11.65 -18.53 13.32
N ARG A 102 -10.66 -18.91 14.13
CA ARG A 102 -9.42 -19.57 13.69
C ARG A 102 -9.31 -20.95 14.27
N THR A 103 -8.78 -21.89 13.50
CA THR A 103 -8.45 -23.22 14.02
C THR A 103 -6.94 -23.37 14.19
N SER A 104 -6.51 -23.91 15.33
CA SER A 104 -5.10 -24.27 15.61
C SER A 104 -4.60 -25.37 14.65
N SER A 105 -3.35 -25.74 14.74
CA SER A 105 -2.78 -26.87 13.98
C SER A 105 -3.53 -28.20 14.21
N SER A 106 -4.09 -28.39 15.40
CA SER A 106 -4.90 -29.58 15.76
C SER A 106 -6.37 -29.47 15.37
N GLY A 107 -6.82 -28.33 14.80
CA GLY A 107 -8.20 -28.08 14.44
C GLY A 107 -9.08 -27.53 15.57
N VAL A 108 -8.49 -27.25 16.75
CA VAL A 108 -9.22 -26.59 17.85
C VAL A 108 -9.56 -25.17 17.45
N ALA A 109 -10.84 -24.83 17.54
CA ALA A 109 -11.34 -23.50 17.16
C ALA A 109 -11.18 -22.49 18.31
N SER A 110 -10.84 -21.27 17.95
CA SER A 110 -10.87 -20.08 18.80
C SER A 110 -11.64 -18.98 18.06
N SER A 111 -12.70 -18.48 18.65
CA SER A 111 -13.59 -17.49 18.03
C SER A 111 -13.51 -16.16 18.75
N LEU A 112 -13.55 -15.09 17.97
CA LEU A 112 -13.68 -13.72 18.41
C LEU A 112 -15.06 -13.20 17.99
N SER A 113 -15.81 -12.67 18.95
CA SER A 113 -17.05 -11.93 18.75
C SER A 113 -16.81 -10.47 19.13
N TYR A 114 -17.07 -9.56 18.22
CA TYR A 114 -16.75 -8.13 18.37
C TYR A 114 -17.99 -7.32 18.70
N THR A 115 -17.87 -6.45 19.70
CA THR A 115 -18.88 -5.43 20.01
C THR A 115 -18.26 -4.06 19.78
N TYR A 116 -19.04 -3.15 19.21
CA TYR A 116 -18.57 -1.83 18.78
C TYR A 116 -19.30 -0.68 19.48
N ASP A 117 -18.58 0.45 19.60
CA ASP A 117 -19.15 1.79 19.76
C ASP A 117 -18.74 2.58 18.49
N GLY A 118 -19.71 2.84 17.59
CA GLY A 118 -19.41 3.28 16.22
C GLY A 118 -18.53 2.27 15.48
N ASN A 119 -17.34 2.69 15.08
CA ASN A 119 -16.33 1.83 14.44
C ASN A 119 -15.22 1.34 15.41
N GLN A 120 -15.26 1.75 16.68
CA GLN A 120 -14.30 1.36 17.70
C GLN A 120 -14.74 0.06 18.38
N VAL A 121 -13.83 -0.91 18.48
CA VAL A 121 -14.11 -2.13 19.26
C VAL A 121 -14.27 -1.75 20.72
N SER A 122 -15.40 -2.05 21.31
CA SER A 122 -15.63 -1.84 22.75
C SER A 122 -15.36 -3.10 23.57
N LYS A 123 -15.70 -4.29 23.02
CA LYS A 123 -15.46 -5.59 23.68
C LYS A 123 -15.15 -6.70 22.67
N ILE A 124 -14.38 -7.68 23.15
CA ILE A 124 -14.22 -8.99 22.51
C ILE A 124 -14.78 -10.05 23.42
N ASN A 125 -15.62 -10.95 22.89
CA ASN A 125 -16.30 -12.04 23.58
C ASN A 125 -17.11 -11.58 24.81
N ASN A 126 -17.56 -10.32 24.81
CA ASN A 126 -18.23 -9.64 25.93
C ASN A 126 -17.41 -9.54 27.24
N GLU A 127 -16.15 -9.93 27.23
CA GLU A 127 -15.30 -10.02 28.42
C GLU A 127 -14.23 -8.92 28.45
N THR A 128 -13.42 -8.80 27.40
CA THR A 128 -12.29 -7.87 27.36
C THR A 128 -12.72 -6.52 26.81
N SER A 129 -12.37 -5.45 27.52
CA SER A 129 -12.74 -4.09 27.16
C SER A 129 -11.60 -3.38 26.44
N TYR A 130 -11.96 -2.52 25.50
CA TYR A 130 -11.07 -1.67 24.74
C TYR A 130 -11.44 -0.21 24.98
N ALA A 131 -10.48 0.68 24.89
CA ALA A 131 -10.70 2.12 25.01
C ALA A 131 -9.87 2.87 23.98
N TYR A 132 -10.34 4.06 23.64
CA TYR A 132 -9.73 4.93 22.64
C TYR A 132 -9.63 6.35 23.18
N ASP A 133 -8.67 7.12 22.67
CA ASP A 133 -8.59 8.56 22.90
C ASP A 133 -9.53 9.34 21.95
N ALA A 134 -9.57 10.68 22.10
CA ALA A 134 -10.37 11.55 21.25
C ALA A 134 -9.92 11.56 19.78
N GLY A 135 -8.68 11.16 19.48
CA GLY A 135 -8.15 11.00 18.12
C GLY A 135 -8.52 9.66 17.49
N GLY A 136 -9.19 8.76 18.25
CA GLY A 136 -9.54 7.42 17.80
C GLY A 136 -8.38 6.42 17.90
N ASN A 137 -7.33 6.71 18.64
CA ASN A 137 -6.24 5.77 18.88
C ASN A 137 -6.60 4.84 20.04
N MET A 138 -6.37 3.53 19.86
CA MET A 138 -6.63 2.53 20.90
C MET A 138 -5.70 2.72 22.10
N THR A 139 -6.22 3.10 23.24
CA THR A 139 -5.46 3.32 24.48
C THR A 139 -5.45 2.12 25.40
N VAL A 140 -6.42 1.20 25.26
CA VAL A 140 -6.51 -0.05 26.01
C VAL A 140 -6.76 -1.20 25.05
N ASP A 141 -5.84 -2.17 25.05
CA ASP A 141 -6.00 -3.46 24.39
C ASP A 141 -6.40 -4.51 25.42
N GLY A 142 -7.68 -4.83 25.47
CA GLY A 142 -8.23 -5.76 26.45
C GLY A 142 -7.71 -7.18 26.32
N LEU A 143 -7.42 -7.66 25.09
CA LEU A 143 -6.92 -9.01 24.86
C LEU A 143 -5.55 -9.24 25.54
N ARG A 144 -4.67 -8.24 25.44
CA ARG A 144 -3.34 -8.30 26.05
C ARG A 144 -3.33 -7.74 27.47
N GLY A 145 -4.34 -6.95 27.85
CA GLY A 145 -4.34 -6.14 29.08
C GLY A 145 -3.28 -5.03 29.00
N ALA A 146 -3.09 -4.50 27.80
CA ALA A 146 -2.09 -3.48 27.53
C ALA A 146 -2.70 -2.08 27.57
N SER A 147 -1.91 -1.11 28.06
CA SER A 147 -2.16 0.32 27.87
C SER A 147 -1.19 0.88 26.84
N ILE A 148 -1.70 1.78 25.99
CA ILE A 148 -0.97 2.34 24.86
C ILE A 148 -1.03 3.86 24.94
N SER A 149 0.12 4.51 24.78
CA SER A 149 0.22 5.97 24.62
C SER A 149 0.72 6.31 23.24
N TYR A 150 0.30 7.48 22.76
CA TYR A 150 0.60 7.97 21.41
C TYR A 150 1.30 9.33 21.47
N ASN A 151 2.13 9.60 20.46
CA ASN A 151 2.72 10.90 20.25
C ASN A 151 1.76 11.81 19.42
N ILE A 152 2.20 13.05 19.16
CA ILE A 152 1.41 14.03 18.38
C ILE A 152 1.12 13.60 16.92
N LEU A 153 1.88 12.62 16.40
CA LEU A 153 1.67 12.05 15.05
C LEU A 153 0.72 10.85 15.07
N ASN A 154 0.05 10.56 16.19
CA ASN A 154 -0.76 9.36 16.41
C ASN A 154 0.01 8.04 16.26
N LEU A 155 1.34 8.06 16.41
CA LEU A 155 2.15 6.86 16.44
C LEU A 155 2.26 6.34 17.87
N PRO A 156 2.21 5.00 18.11
CA PRO A 156 2.39 4.44 19.44
C PRO A 156 3.73 4.85 20.04
N GLU A 157 3.72 5.60 21.13
CA GLU A 157 4.92 6.01 21.85
C GLU A 157 5.35 4.92 22.84
N ALA A 158 4.37 4.26 23.46
CA ALA A 158 4.64 3.15 24.36
C ALA A 158 3.47 2.18 24.43
N VAL A 159 3.80 0.90 24.70
CA VAL A 159 2.87 -0.15 25.09
C VAL A 159 3.34 -0.73 26.43
N SER A 160 2.43 -0.81 27.40
CA SER A 160 2.72 -1.30 28.74
C SER A 160 1.76 -2.43 29.14
N ILE A 161 2.29 -3.48 29.75
CA ILE A 161 1.52 -4.57 30.38
C ILE A 161 2.06 -4.76 31.80
N GLY A 162 1.24 -4.46 32.79
CA GLY A 162 1.71 -4.41 34.19
C GLY A 162 2.85 -3.40 34.33
N ASN A 163 3.98 -3.85 34.88
CA ASN A 163 5.17 -3.01 35.08
C ASN A 163 6.16 -3.05 33.90
N GLU A 164 5.90 -3.83 32.88
CA GLU A 164 6.77 -3.95 31.71
C GLU A 164 6.30 -3.02 30.60
N LYS A 165 7.27 -2.44 29.87
CA LYS A 165 7.02 -1.43 28.87
C LYS A 165 7.97 -1.58 27.68
N VAL A 166 7.42 -1.46 26.48
CA VAL A 166 8.16 -1.11 25.27
C VAL A 166 7.88 0.35 24.90
N SER A 167 8.91 1.08 24.50
CA SER A 167 8.77 2.47 24.03
C SER A 167 9.40 2.60 22.67
N TYR A 168 8.80 3.47 21.85
CA TYR A 168 9.23 3.75 20.48
C TYR A 168 9.65 5.21 20.36
N ILE A 169 10.73 5.48 19.66
CA ILE A 169 11.27 6.81 19.43
C ILE A 169 11.22 7.07 17.92
N TYR A 170 10.67 8.21 17.56
CA TYR A 170 10.47 8.59 16.15
C TYR A 170 11.15 9.92 15.84
N THR A 171 11.40 10.17 14.55
CA THR A 171 11.67 11.51 14.02
C THR A 171 10.40 12.36 14.05
N SER A 172 10.55 13.66 13.76
CA SER A 172 9.41 14.56 13.55
C SER A 172 8.56 14.20 12.32
N SER A 173 9.12 13.42 11.38
CA SER A 173 8.40 12.89 10.20
C SER A 173 7.78 11.52 10.42
N GLY A 174 7.86 10.93 11.62
CA GLY A 174 7.26 9.64 11.95
C GLY A 174 8.14 8.41 11.65
N GLU A 175 9.38 8.58 11.20
CA GLU A 175 10.30 7.46 11.01
C GLU A 175 10.76 6.90 12.36
N LYS A 176 10.65 5.60 12.58
CA LYS A 176 11.09 4.95 13.82
C LYS A 176 12.62 4.91 13.92
N LEU A 177 13.15 5.56 14.95
CA LEU A 177 14.59 5.64 15.25
C LEU A 177 15.04 4.57 16.23
N ALA A 178 14.20 4.24 17.21
CA ALA A 178 14.57 3.25 18.22
C ALA A 178 13.35 2.59 18.86
N THR A 179 13.58 1.38 19.36
CA THR A 179 12.69 0.65 20.28
C THR A 179 13.44 0.37 21.58
N ARG A 180 12.83 0.67 22.71
CA ARG A 180 13.39 0.44 24.04
C ARG A 180 12.55 -0.57 24.82
N VAL A 181 13.18 -1.62 25.35
CA VAL A 181 12.57 -2.59 26.26
C VAL A 181 13.47 -2.69 27.50
N GLY A 182 13.00 -2.18 28.62
CA GLY A 182 13.85 -2.04 29.84
C GLY A 182 15.09 -1.20 29.53
N SER A 183 16.28 -1.75 29.76
CA SER A 183 17.58 -1.13 29.43
C SER A 183 18.04 -1.39 27.98
N SER A 184 17.43 -2.35 27.29
CA SER A 184 17.80 -2.70 25.91
C SER A 184 17.27 -1.69 24.93
N LEU A 185 18.12 -1.25 24.02
CA LEU A 185 17.81 -0.27 22.98
C LEU A 185 18.20 -0.82 21.60
N THR A 186 17.20 -0.92 20.73
CA THR A 186 17.38 -1.26 19.32
C THR A 186 17.27 0.02 18.50
N TYR A 187 18.27 0.33 17.71
CA TYR A 187 18.30 1.52 16.84
C TYR A 187 18.06 1.14 15.37
N TYR A 188 17.33 2.00 14.67
CA TYR A 188 17.07 1.91 13.24
C TYR A 188 17.76 3.09 12.53
N ARG A 189 18.58 2.80 11.52
CA ARG A 189 19.25 3.81 10.70
C ARG A 189 19.05 3.43 9.23
N GLY A 190 17.88 3.82 8.69
CA GLY A 190 17.44 3.29 7.41
C GLY A 190 17.37 1.76 7.47
N PRO A 191 18.03 1.03 6.56
CA PRO A 191 17.99 -0.43 6.54
C PRO A 191 18.85 -1.12 7.62
N LEU A 192 19.63 -0.38 8.39
CA LEU A 192 20.57 -0.91 9.38
C LEU A 192 19.92 -0.96 10.77
N VAL A 193 19.99 -2.11 11.44
CA VAL A 193 19.44 -2.32 12.77
C VAL A 193 20.56 -2.70 13.75
N TYR A 194 20.60 -1.98 14.88
CA TYR A 194 21.64 -2.12 15.90
C TYR A 194 21.04 -2.45 17.27
N SER A 195 21.79 -3.18 18.10
CA SER A 195 21.59 -3.27 19.54
C SER A 195 22.75 -2.56 20.22
N GLY A 196 22.47 -1.41 20.84
CA GLY A 196 23.52 -0.51 21.28
C GLY A 196 24.42 -0.13 20.10
N ASN A 197 25.73 -0.38 20.22
CA ASN A 197 26.70 -0.12 19.13
C ASN A 197 26.93 -1.33 18.21
N ASN A 198 26.26 -2.45 18.44
CA ASN A 198 26.47 -3.65 17.66
C ASN A 198 25.47 -3.73 16.50
N LEU A 199 25.97 -3.79 15.25
CA LEU A 199 25.12 -4.08 14.10
C LEU A 199 24.54 -5.48 14.23
N LEU A 200 23.22 -5.59 14.25
CA LEU A 200 22.49 -6.85 14.26
C LEU A 200 22.31 -7.38 12.83
N TYR A 201 21.74 -6.55 11.99
CA TYR A 201 21.48 -6.89 10.59
C TYR A 201 21.22 -5.65 9.72
N LEU A 202 21.35 -5.86 8.42
CA LEU A 202 20.95 -4.96 7.34
C LEU A 202 19.77 -5.58 6.61
N VAL A 203 18.66 -4.84 6.48
CA VAL A 203 17.50 -5.25 5.66
C VAL A 203 17.70 -4.78 4.22
N HIS A 204 17.39 -5.64 3.25
CA HIS A 204 17.47 -5.32 1.83
C HIS A 204 16.33 -6.00 1.05
N PRO A 205 16.06 -5.61 -0.21
CA PRO A 205 14.91 -6.14 -0.96
C PRO A 205 14.86 -7.67 -1.05
N GLU A 206 16.00 -8.34 -1.10
CA GLU A 206 16.08 -9.80 -1.21
C GLU A 206 15.99 -10.53 0.14
N GLY A 207 16.05 -9.80 1.28
CA GLY A 207 16.02 -10.39 2.61
C GLY A 207 16.80 -9.58 3.64
N LEU A 208 17.77 -10.20 4.31
CA LEU A 208 18.60 -9.52 5.29
C LEU A 208 20.02 -10.10 5.35
N THR A 209 20.95 -9.26 5.78
CA THR A 209 22.34 -9.68 6.03
C THR A 209 22.65 -9.51 7.51
N ARG A 210 23.08 -10.57 8.19
CA ARG A 210 23.43 -10.54 9.60
C ARG A 210 24.94 -10.58 9.80
N LYS A 211 25.40 -9.83 10.81
CA LYS A 211 26.78 -9.94 11.27
C LYS A 211 26.94 -11.19 12.14
N SER A 212 27.94 -12.00 11.85
CA SER A 212 28.35 -13.14 12.64
C SER A 212 29.80 -12.96 13.13
N THR A 213 30.30 -13.87 13.94
CA THR A 213 31.70 -13.86 14.39
C THR A 213 32.71 -14.07 13.26
N SER A 214 32.31 -14.76 12.19
CA SER A 214 33.12 -15.07 11.02
C SER A 214 32.92 -14.16 9.82
N GLY A 215 32.10 -13.07 9.97
CA GLY A 215 31.78 -12.16 8.88
C GLY A 215 30.30 -11.92 8.72
N PHE A 216 29.81 -11.83 7.50
CA PHE A 216 28.40 -11.58 7.19
C PHE A 216 27.76 -12.83 6.60
N VAL A 217 26.53 -13.13 7.08
CA VAL A 217 25.66 -14.18 6.53
C VAL A 217 24.51 -13.52 5.80
N TYR A 218 24.32 -13.89 4.54
CA TYR A 218 23.25 -13.39 3.68
C TYR A 218 22.06 -14.33 3.73
N TYR A 219 20.90 -13.77 4.09
CA TYR A 219 19.63 -14.48 4.13
C TYR A 219 18.72 -13.97 3.03
N TYR A 220 18.11 -14.88 2.29
CA TYR A 220 17.21 -14.61 1.19
C TYR A 220 15.78 -14.95 1.60
N ALA A 221 14.89 -13.97 1.54
CA ALA A 221 13.48 -14.14 1.82
C ALA A 221 12.73 -14.60 0.56
N LYS A 222 12.07 -15.74 0.65
CA LYS A 222 11.09 -16.19 -0.35
C LYS A 222 9.73 -15.71 0.09
N ARG A 223 9.12 -14.84 -0.71
CA ARG A 223 7.87 -14.16 -0.38
C ARG A 223 6.73 -14.68 -1.24
N ASP A 224 5.52 -14.59 -0.72
CA ASP A 224 4.30 -14.80 -1.51
C ASP A 224 3.91 -13.54 -2.31
N HIS A 225 2.77 -13.57 -2.98
CA HIS A 225 2.26 -12.49 -3.82
C HIS A 225 1.94 -11.21 -3.04
N LEU A 226 1.72 -11.30 -1.72
CA LEU A 226 1.48 -10.15 -0.82
C LEU A 226 2.79 -9.59 -0.23
N GLY A 227 3.95 -10.15 -0.60
CA GLY A 227 5.23 -9.76 -0.04
C GLY A 227 5.55 -10.37 1.34
N SER A 228 4.70 -11.28 1.85
CA SER A 228 4.90 -11.93 3.14
C SER A 228 6.04 -12.96 3.06
N THR A 229 6.96 -12.92 4.02
CA THR A 229 8.08 -13.86 4.07
C THR A 229 7.60 -15.25 4.44
N ARG A 230 7.69 -16.19 3.48
CA ARG A 230 7.27 -17.59 3.67
C ARG A 230 8.43 -18.47 4.06
N VAL A 231 9.61 -18.25 3.48
CA VAL A 231 10.83 -18.98 3.82
C VAL A 231 12.00 -18.02 3.83
N LEU A 232 12.83 -18.09 4.87
CA LEU A 232 14.13 -17.44 4.93
C LEU A 232 15.20 -18.50 4.73
N CYS A 233 16.13 -18.28 3.81
CA CYS A 233 17.19 -19.22 3.46
C CYS A 233 18.55 -18.55 3.53
N HIS A 234 19.62 -19.30 3.86
CA HIS A 234 20.99 -18.90 3.60
C HIS A 234 21.69 -19.85 2.62
N ALA A 235 22.77 -19.39 2.03
CA ALA A 235 23.60 -20.23 1.16
C ALA A 235 24.57 -21.08 2.00
N ASN A 236 24.61 -22.38 1.73
CA ASN A 236 25.59 -23.31 2.25
C ASN A 236 26.25 -24.03 1.05
N GLY A 237 27.42 -23.56 0.65
CA GLY A 237 28.02 -23.94 -0.62
C GLY A 237 27.09 -23.64 -1.80
N ASN A 238 26.77 -24.65 -2.61
CA ASN A 238 25.89 -24.54 -3.77
C ASN A 238 24.41 -24.81 -3.45
N THR A 239 24.04 -24.92 -2.18
CA THR A 239 22.67 -25.19 -1.75
C THR A 239 22.09 -24.04 -0.92
N LEU A 240 20.77 -23.89 -0.95
CA LEU A 240 20.03 -22.99 -0.05
C LEU A 240 19.42 -23.83 1.07
N VAL A 241 19.75 -23.49 2.31
CA VAL A 241 19.17 -24.08 3.52
C VAL A 241 18.06 -23.18 4.01
N ALA A 242 16.88 -23.74 4.31
CA ALA A 242 15.78 -23.02 4.90
C ALA A 242 16.00 -22.93 6.43
N ASP A 243 16.07 -21.71 6.95
CA ASP A 243 16.31 -21.43 8.37
C ASP A 243 15.00 -21.09 9.11
N GLN A 244 14.06 -20.49 8.40
CA GLN A 244 12.77 -20.10 8.94
C GLN A 244 11.68 -20.34 7.90
N THR A 245 10.59 -20.96 8.32
CA THR A 245 9.38 -21.14 7.49
C THR A 245 8.20 -20.60 8.26
N THR A 246 7.39 -19.75 7.63
CA THR A 246 6.26 -19.07 8.26
C THR A 246 4.99 -19.28 7.45
N GLY A 247 3.93 -19.79 8.10
CA GLY A 247 2.58 -19.79 7.58
C GLY A 247 1.80 -18.61 8.11
N TYR A 248 0.74 -18.23 7.41
CA TYR A 248 -0.14 -17.13 7.84
C TYR A 248 -1.59 -17.53 7.65
N TYR A 249 -2.43 -17.11 8.61
CA TYR A 249 -3.85 -16.93 8.34
C TYR A 249 -4.04 -15.74 7.37
N PRO A 250 -5.14 -15.65 6.64
CA PRO A 250 -5.37 -14.57 5.69
C PRO A 250 -5.20 -13.16 6.25
N PHE A 251 -5.68 -12.88 7.46
CA PHE A 251 -5.46 -11.60 8.13
C PHE A 251 -4.06 -11.44 8.75
N GLY A 252 -3.09 -12.29 8.38
CA GLY A 252 -1.68 -12.10 8.67
C GLY A 252 -1.19 -12.65 10.00
N LEU A 253 -2.05 -13.26 10.83
CA LEU A 253 -1.57 -13.92 12.04
C LEU A 253 -0.65 -15.07 11.64
N ALA A 254 0.61 -14.99 12.08
CA ALA A 254 1.62 -15.97 11.75
C ALA A 254 1.44 -17.26 12.56
N HIS A 255 1.67 -18.38 11.91
CA HIS A 255 1.73 -19.70 12.56
C HIS A 255 2.93 -20.49 12.06
N GLY A 256 3.44 -21.40 12.88
CA GLY A 256 4.60 -22.22 12.51
C GLY A 256 5.85 -21.41 12.19
N HIS A 257 5.91 -20.15 12.65
CA HIS A 257 7.10 -19.32 12.50
C HIS A 257 8.26 -19.96 13.27
N GLY A 258 9.37 -20.16 12.59
CA GLY A 258 10.59 -20.64 13.21
C GLY A 258 11.25 -19.57 14.08
N ASN A 259 12.55 -19.46 13.99
CA ASN A 259 13.35 -18.55 14.83
C ASN A 259 13.10 -17.07 14.46
N LEU A 260 12.21 -16.38 15.17
CA LEU A 260 11.95 -14.94 15.02
C LEU A 260 13.19 -14.07 15.26
N ASN A 261 14.17 -14.58 16.03
CA ASN A 261 15.44 -13.89 16.19
C ASN A 261 16.23 -13.77 14.89
N LEU A 262 15.94 -14.60 13.88
CA LEU A 262 16.55 -14.47 12.57
C LEU A 262 15.91 -13.38 11.74
N ASN A 263 14.59 -13.37 11.63
CA ASN A 263 13.86 -12.40 10.83
C ASN A 263 12.52 -12.06 11.47
N ARG A 264 12.28 -10.77 11.66
CA ARG A 264 11.01 -10.20 12.15
C ARG A 264 10.15 -9.61 11.03
N TYR A 265 10.69 -9.47 9.81
CA TYR A 265 9.96 -8.93 8.67
C TYR A 265 9.16 -10.04 8.00
N LEU A 266 7.90 -10.16 8.40
CA LEU A 266 7.03 -11.31 8.11
C LEU A 266 5.88 -10.96 7.18
N PHE A 267 4.67 -10.78 7.70
CA PHE A 267 3.46 -10.48 6.93
C PHE A 267 3.60 -9.16 6.16
N SER A 268 3.32 -9.17 4.85
CA SER A 268 3.50 -8.03 3.93
C SER A 268 4.91 -7.39 4.03
N GLY A 269 5.92 -8.16 4.46
CA GLY A 269 7.28 -7.68 4.70
C GLY A 269 7.41 -6.71 5.88
N LYS A 270 6.41 -6.63 6.77
CA LYS A 270 6.39 -5.72 7.92
C LYS A 270 7.06 -6.31 9.16
N GLU A 271 7.63 -5.42 9.98
CA GLU A 271 8.31 -5.81 11.22
C GLU A 271 7.30 -6.24 12.28
N LEU A 272 7.40 -7.50 12.70
CA LEU A 272 6.66 -8.01 13.87
C LEU A 272 7.27 -7.43 15.15
N GLN A 273 6.43 -6.82 15.98
CA GLN A 273 6.76 -6.43 17.33
C GLN A 273 6.64 -7.66 18.23
N ASP A 274 7.76 -8.38 18.37
CA ASP A 274 7.85 -9.69 19.03
C ASP A 274 8.20 -9.60 20.53
N GLN A 275 8.12 -8.41 21.11
CA GLN A 275 8.38 -8.21 22.52
C GLN A 275 7.33 -8.96 23.34
N SER A 276 7.79 -9.65 24.38
CA SER A 276 6.94 -10.25 25.40
C SER A 276 6.91 -9.34 26.61
N LEU A 277 5.73 -8.87 27.00
CA LEU A 277 5.48 -8.05 28.17
C LEU A 277 4.47 -8.77 29.07
N GLY A 278 4.77 -8.90 30.36
CA GLY A 278 3.90 -9.62 31.29
C GLY A 278 3.61 -11.06 30.88
N GLY A 279 4.56 -11.70 30.17
CA GLY A 279 4.39 -13.05 29.62
C GLY A 279 3.50 -13.12 28.38
N LYS A 280 3.02 -12.00 27.83
CA LYS A 280 2.20 -11.93 26.63
C LYS A 280 3.00 -11.33 25.45
N LEU A 281 2.94 -11.99 24.31
CA LEU A 281 3.52 -11.49 23.06
C LEU A 281 2.70 -10.31 22.55
N LEU A 282 3.34 -9.21 22.16
CA LEU A 282 2.65 -8.10 21.49
C LEU A 282 2.10 -8.54 20.13
N GLY A 283 2.91 -9.13 19.28
CA GLY A 283 2.47 -9.75 18.04
C GLY A 283 1.84 -8.78 17.02
N LEU A 284 2.20 -7.50 17.09
CA LEU A 284 1.71 -6.44 16.21
C LEU A 284 2.64 -6.25 15.03
N TYR A 285 2.13 -5.84 13.88
CA TYR A 285 2.96 -5.44 12.74
C TYR A 285 3.07 -3.92 12.65
N ASP A 286 4.30 -3.44 12.52
CA ASP A 286 4.59 -2.03 12.29
C ASP A 286 4.58 -1.75 10.78
N PHE A 287 3.57 -1.01 10.31
CA PHE A 287 3.44 -0.60 8.92
C PHE A 287 4.03 0.79 8.64
N GLY A 288 4.56 1.45 9.67
CA GLY A 288 5.07 2.82 9.63
C GLY A 288 4.07 3.80 10.22
N SER A 289 3.01 4.12 9.49
CA SER A 289 2.00 5.08 9.96
C SER A 289 1.02 4.50 10.98
N ARG A 290 0.82 3.19 11.00
CA ARG A 290 -0.07 2.49 11.94
C ARG A 290 0.51 1.16 12.42
N PHE A 291 0.10 0.73 13.62
CA PHE A 291 0.28 -0.64 14.07
C PHE A 291 -0.95 -1.48 13.74
N TYR A 292 -0.69 -2.65 13.17
CA TYR A 292 -1.71 -3.61 12.77
C TYR A 292 -1.74 -4.81 13.72
N ASP A 293 -2.92 -5.16 14.20
CA ASP A 293 -3.12 -6.37 15.00
C ASP A 293 -3.68 -7.52 14.12
N PRO A 294 -2.87 -8.50 13.74
CA PRO A 294 -3.34 -9.64 12.96
C PRO A 294 -4.23 -10.57 13.77
N THR A 295 -4.20 -10.51 15.10
CA THR A 295 -5.10 -11.29 15.98
C THR A 295 -6.52 -10.78 15.83
N LEU A 296 -6.70 -9.46 15.86
CA LEU A 296 -7.99 -8.81 15.71
C LEU A 296 -8.39 -8.56 14.25
N GLY A 297 -7.44 -8.64 13.30
CA GLY A 297 -7.65 -8.28 11.89
C GLY A 297 -7.89 -6.77 11.68
N ARG A 298 -7.33 -5.90 12.54
CA ARG A 298 -7.65 -4.47 12.59
C ARG A 298 -6.43 -3.59 12.88
N TRP A 299 -6.54 -2.33 12.48
CA TRP A 299 -5.62 -1.28 12.89
C TRP A 299 -5.91 -0.79 14.32
N PHE A 300 -4.88 -0.32 15.01
CA PHE A 300 -4.99 0.28 16.34
C PHE A 300 -5.51 1.71 16.33
N ASN A 301 -5.33 2.41 15.23
CA ASN A 301 -5.72 3.81 15.07
C ASN A 301 -6.40 4.06 13.73
N VAL A 302 -7.07 5.20 13.68
CA VAL A 302 -7.84 5.68 12.52
C VAL A 302 -6.93 5.79 11.30
N ASP A 303 -7.46 5.43 10.15
CA ASP A 303 -6.82 5.68 8.87
C ASP A 303 -6.66 7.19 8.64
N PRO A 304 -5.43 7.71 8.51
CA PRO A 304 -5.23 9.13 8.24
C PRO A 304 -5.83 9.59 6.91
N LYS A 305 -6.08 8.66 5.97
CA LYS A 305 -6.69 8.96 4.66
C LYS A 305 -8.19 8.70 4.62
N LEU A 306 -8.75 8.01 5.61
CA LEU A 306 -10.18 7.70 5.72
C LEU A 306 -10.76 7.05 4.44
N GLU A 307 -10.04 6.07 3.89
CA GLU A 307 -10.41 5.42 2.63
C GLU A 307 -11.72 4.61 2.72
N PHE A 308 -12.09 4.16 3.92
CA PHE A 308 -13.28 3.32 4.14
C PHE A 308 -14.18 3.86 5.25
N VAL A 309 -15.44 3.40 5.26
CA VAL A 309 -16.43 3.73 6.30
C VAL A 309 -15.94 3.29 7.67
N SER A 310 -15.34 2.10 7.78
CA SER A 310 -14.60 1.70 8.98
C SER A 310 -13.12 2.07 8.82
N PRO A 311 -12.62 3.09 9.50
CA PRO A 311 -11.22 3.52 9.36
C PRO A 311 -10.22 2.60 10.05
N TYR A 312 -10.69 1.50 10.65
CA TYR A 312 -9.86 0.50 11.32
C TYR A 312 -9.75 -0.82 10.53
N GLY A 313 -10.47 -0.95 9.40
CA GLY A 313 -10.44 -2.14 8.57
C GLY A 313 -9.10 -2.31 7.84
N TYR A 314 -8.61 -3.54 7.70
CA TYR A 314 -7.41 -3.86 6.95
C TYR A 314 -7.76 -4.27 5.53
N CYS A 315 -7.16 -3.61 4.54
CA CYS A 315 -7.23 -3.98 3.12
C CYS A 315 -8.67 -4.25 2.63
N ALA A 316 -9.62 -3.37 2.96
CA ALA A 316 -11.04 -3.52 2.59
C ALA A 316 -11.64 -4.88 2.99
N ASN A 317 -11.16 -5.52 4.05
CA ASN A 317 -11.52 -6.87 4.47
C ASN A 317 -11.22 -7.98 3.41
N ASN A 318 -10.32 -7.70 2.47
CA ASN A 318 -9.83 -8.67 1.48
C ASN A 318 -8.29 -8.74 1.49
N PRO A 319 -7.70 -9.25 2.60
CA PRO A 319 -6.26 -9.25 2.82
C PRO A 319 -5.49 -10.24 1.93
N VAL A 320 -6.17 -11.01 1.10
CA VAL A 320 -5.54 -11.95 0.15
C VAL A 320 -5.39 -11.35 -1.25
N LEU A 321 -6.05 -10.22 -1.50
CA LEU A 321 -5.99 -9.51 -2.78
C LEU A 321 -5.25 -8.16 -2.67
N TYR A 322 -5.44 -7.45 -1.56
CA TYR A 322 -4.87 -6.13 -1.32
C TYR A 322 -3.70 -6.17 -0.34
N ILE A 323 -2.80 -5.21 -0.48
CA ILE A 323 -1.73 -4.92 0.47
C ILE A 323 -1.79 -3.45 0.88
N ASP A 324 -1.31 -3.16 2.08
CA ASP A 324 -1.04 -1.81 2.54
C ASP A 324 0.48 -1.64 2.68
N PRO A 325 1.13 -0.80 1.85
CA PRO A 325 2.59 -0.67 1.87
C PRO A 325 3.15 0.16 3.02
N ASN A 326 2.37 1.06 3.61
CA ASN A 326 2.86 2.09 4.54
C ASN A 326 1.96 2.32 5.77
N GLY A 327 0.84 1.64 5.86
CA GLY A 327 -0.16 1.85 6.89
C GLY A 327 -1.11 3.02 6.61
N GLU A 328 -1.24 3.46 5.35
CA GLU A 328 -2.09 4.56 4.92
C GLU A 328 -2.82 4.30 3.61
N ASP A 329 -2.21 3.51 2.72
CA ASP A 329 -2.68 3.33 1.35
C ASP A 329 -3.00 1.88 1.08
N ILE A 330 -4.18 1.60 0.51
CA ILE A 330 -4.46 0.27 -0.01
C ILE A 330 -4.04 0.20 -1.47
N VAL A 331 -3.27 -0.82 -1.79
CA VAL A 331 -2.74 -1.07 -3.13
C VAL A 331 -3.27 -2.38 -3.66
N LEU A 332 -3.94 -2.30 -4.81
CA LEU A 332 -4.28 -3.48 -5.60
C LEU A 332 -3.05 -3.90 -6.40
N THR A 333 -2.49 -5.05 -6.10
CA THR A 333 -1.40 -5.64 -6.89
C THR A 333 -1.98 -6.42 -8.06
N ILE A 334 -2.37 -5.72 -9.13
CA ILE A 334 -2.92 -6.38 -10.34
C ILE A 334 -1.80 -6.97 -11.20
N SER A 335 -0.63 -6.35 -11.19
CA SER A 335 0.59 -6.86 -11.84
C SER A 335 1.81 -6.08 -11.36
N LYS A 336 3.00 -6.48 -11.79
CA LYS A 336 4.25 -5.72 -11.56
C LYS A 336 4.22 -4.28 -12.11
N GLU A 337 3.16 -3.88 -12.82
CA GLU A 337 3.15 -2.73 -13.72
C GLU A 337 2.04 -1.71 -13.47
N VAL A 338 1.02 -2.03 -12.67
CA VAL A 338 -0.04 -1.07 -12.31
C VAL A 338 -0.18 -1.02 -10.80
N THR A 339 0.35 0.04 -10.20
CA THR A 339 0.05 0.40 -8.81
C THR A 339 -0.95 1.55 -8.85
N VAL A 340 -2.17 1.30 -8.41
CA VAL A 340 -3.18 2.34 -8.23
C VAL A 340 -3.15 2.74 -6.76
N THR A 341 -2.60 3.90 -6.46
CA THR A 341 -2.69 4.49 -5.13
C THR A 341 -3.90 5.41 -5.13
N VAL A 342 -4.95 5.01 -4.43
CA VAL A 342 -6.15 5.85 -4.26
C VAL A 342 -5.96 6.68 -3.00
N ALA A 343 -5.38 7.88 -3.16
CA ALA A 343 -5.39 8.88 -2.12
C ALA A 343 -6.58 9.82 -2.34
N THR A 344 -7.31 10.15 -1.30
CA THR A 344 -8.43 11.09 -1.34
C THR A 344 -8.03 12.43 -1.97
N ARG A 345 -8.34 12.63 -3.25
CA ARG A 345 -8.08 13.78 -4.12
C ARG A 345 -6.80 13.79 -4.97
N LEU A 346 -5.94 12.76 -4.90
CA LEU A 346 -4.76 12.64 -5.76
C LEU A 346 -4.64 11.18 -6.21
N ILE A 347 -4.81 10.91 -7.51
CA ILE A 347 -4.51 9.60 -8.10
C ILE A 347 -3.16 9.72 -8.78
N ASP A 348 -2.16 9.00 -8.28
CA ASP A 348 -0.94 8.72 -9.03
C ASP A 348 -1.14 7.45 -9.86
N LEU A 349 -1.59 7.62 -11.10
CA LEU A 349 -1.74 6.51 -12.03
C LEU A 349 -0.38 6.23 -12.68
N LYS A 350 0.29 5.15 -12.28
CA LYS A 350 1.45 4.61 -12.98
C LYS A 350 0.97 3.56 -13.99
N ILE A 351 0.83 3.97 -15.25
CA ILE A 351 0.54 3.03 -16.35
C ILE A 351 1.86 2.69 -17.02
N THR A 352 2.29 1.44 -16.93
CA THR A 352 3.38 0.89 -17.73
C THR A 352 2.73 0.13 -18.89
N VAL A 353 2.82 0.69 -20.08
CA VAL A 353 2.30 0.05 -21.31
C VAL A 353 3.40 -0.87 -21.85
N PRO A 354 3.13 -2.15 -22.13
CA PRO A 354 4.09 -3.02 -22.81
C PRO A 354 4.40 -2.47 -24.20
N ASP A 355 5.69 -2.33 -24.51
CA ASP A 355 6.11 -2.02 -25.88
C ASP A 355 6.07 -3.29 -26.73
N TRP A 356 5.20 -3.32 -27.72
CA TRP A 356 5.01 -4.42 -28.68
C TRP A 356 6.22 -4.67 -29.59
N THR A 357 7.27 -3.84 -29.52
CA THR A 357 8.48 -3.93 -30.35
C THR A 357 9.65 -4.63 -29.67
N GLY A 358 9.48 -5.17 -28.47
CA GLY A 358 10.51 -5.93 -27.76
C GLY A 358 11.65 -5.09 -27.16
N ALA A 359 11.62 -3.76 -27.29
CA ALA A 359 12.56 -2.86 -26.65
C ALA A 359 11.98 -2.35 -25.33
N ARG A 360 12.55 -2.75 -24.19
CA ARG A 360 12.20 -2.25 -22.86
C ARG A 360 12.50 -0.76 -22.73
N LYS A 361 11.56 0.09 -23.14
CA LYS A 361 11.49 1.48 -22.68
C LYS A 361 10.42 1.57 -21.61
N LEU A 362 10.86 1.53 -20.37
CA LEU A 362 10.04 1.89 -19.20
C LEU A 362 9.68 3.38 -19.31
N PHE A 363 8.48 3.69 -19.75
CA PHE A 363 7.87 4.99 -19.56
C PHE A 363 7.09 4.97 -18.23
N THR A 364 7.76 5.27 -17.13
CA THR A 364 7.05 5.59 -15.89
C THR A 364 6.52 7.01 -16.04
N LYS A 365 5.25 7.16 -16.35
CA LYS A 365 4.58 8.47 -16.38
C LYS A 365 3.68 8.53 -15.16
N SER A 366 4.10 9.25 -14.13
CA SER A 366 3.22 9.63 -13.03
C SER A 366 2.30 10.74 -13.55
N ILE A 367 1.00 10.50 -13.58
CA ILE A 367 0.00 11.49 -13.96
C ILE A 367 -0.66 11.92 -12.65
N ARG A 368 -0.42 13.16 -12.24
CA ARG A 368 -1.10 13.78 -11.13
C ARG A 368 -2.41 14.36 -11.66
N LEU A 369 -3.54 13.78 -11.28
CA LEU A 369 -4.86 14.21 -11.71
C LEU A 369 -5.47 15.11 -10.63
N GLN A 370 -5.86 16.32 -11.00
CA GLN A 370 -6.61 17.24 -10.13
C GLN A 370 -7.96 17.52 -10.76
N GLY A 371 -9.00 17.41 -9.95
CA GLY A 371 -10.39 17.69 -10.33
C GLY A 371 -11.26 16.43 -10.34
N ASP A 372 -12.47 16.58 -9.86
CA ASP A 372 -13.44 15.48 -9.68
C ASP A 372 -13.77 14.76 -11.00
N GLU A 373 -13.83 15.47 -12.11
CA GLU A 373 -14.12 14.88 -13.44
C GLU A 373 -12.98 13.97 -13.91
N ILE A 374 -11.73 14.37 -13.65
CA ILE A 374 -10.54 13.57 -14.00
C ILE A 374 -10.46 12.34 -13.11
N LEU A 375 -10.78 12.50 -11.82
CA LEU A 375 -10.87 11.41 -10.87
C LEU A 375 -11.92 10.39 -11.29
N LEU A 376 -13.13 10.84 -11.64
CA LEU A 376 -14.20 9.99 -12.11
C LEU A 376 -13.84 9.24 -13.40
N ALA A 377 -13.21 9.93 -14.37
CA ALA A 377 -12.76 9.29 -15.60
C ALA A 377 -11.68 8.21 -15.33
N ALA A 378 -10.77 8.47 -14.38
CA ALA A 378 -9.77 7.50 -13.98
C ALA A 378 -10.39 6.29 -13.26
N LEU A 379 -11.34 6.52 -12.34
CA LEU A 379 -12.06 5.44 -11.62
C LEU A 379 -12.90 4.58 -12.57
N ASP A 380 -13.57 5.16 -13.55
CA ASP A 380 -14.34 4.41 -14.53
C ASP A 380 -13.45 3.54 -15.43
N ILE A 381 -12.25 4.03 -15.79
CA ILE A 381 -11.28 3.24 -16.57
C ILE A 381 -10.67 2.12 -15.70
N VAL A 382 -10.34 2.41 -14.45
CA VAL A 382 -9.86 1.41 -13.50
C VAL A 382 -10.95 0.38 -13.23
N GLY A 383 -12.21 0.80 -13.07
CA GLY A 383 -13.34 -0.09 -12.82
C GLY A 383 -13.60 -1.11 -13.95
N ILE A 384 -13.16 -0.84 -15.19
CA ILE A 384 -13.23 -1.83 -16.29
C ILE A 384 -12.24 -2.98 -16.07
N VAL A 385 -11.09 -2.71 -15.45
CA VAL A 385 -10.04 -3.69 -15.16
C VAL A 385 -10.02 -4.11 -13.69
N ASP A 386 -10.81 -3.45 -12.85
CA ASP A 386 -10.96 -3.76 -11.42
C ASP A 386 -12.09 -4.77 -11.20
N PRO A 387 -11.76 -6.04 -10.98
CA PRO A 387 -12.77 -7.07 -10.81
C PRO A 387 -13.45 -7.04 -9.43
N THR A 388 -13.02 -6.17 -8.52
CA THR A 388 -13.55 -6.10 -7.15
C THR A 388 -14.75 -5.16 -7.03
N GLY A 389 -14.95 -4.29 -8.02
CA GLY A 389 -16.02 -3.29 -8.03
C GLY A 389 -15.79 -2.09 -7.10
N ILE A 390 -14.63 -2.00 -6.40
CA ILE A 390 -14.36 -0.88 -5.49
C ILE A 390 -14.28 0.44 -6.26
N ALA A 391 -13.60 0.46 -7.40
CA ALA A 391 -13.52 1.65 -8.25
C ALA A 391 -14.92 2.07 -8.73
N ASP A 392 -15.80 1.12 -8.99
CA ASP A 392 -17.19 1.36 -9.39
C ASP A 392 -18.03 1.93 -8.25
N ALA A 393 -17.88 1.41 -7.05
CA ALA A 393 -18.57 1.94 -5.87
C ALA A 393 -18.12 3.36 -5.55
N LEU A 394 -16.82 3.65 -5.66
CA LEU A 394 -16.27 5.00 -5.48
C LEU A 394 -16.76 5.97 -6.56
N SER A 395 -16.74 5.57 -7.84
CA SER A 395 -17.23 6.42 -8.92
C SER A 395 -18.73 6.66 -8.83
N ALA A 396 -19.54 5.64 -8.46
CA ALA A 396 -20.97 5.80 -8.21
C ALA A 396 -21.26 6.79 -7.10
N SER A 397 -20.52 6.71 -5.99
CA SER A 397 -20.65 7.65 -4.86
C SER A 397 -20.32 9.08 -5.25
N LEU A 398 -19.23 9.29 -6.01
CA LEU A 398 -18.81 10.63 -6.46
C LEU A 398 -19.80 11.23 -7.47
N TYR A 399 -20.31 10.45 -8.43
CA TYR A 399 -21.34 10.90 -9.35
C TYR A 399 -22.64 11.28 -8.61
N ALA A 400 -23.05 10.50 -7.61
CA ALA A 400 -24.22 10.80 -6.80
C ALA A 400 -24.03 12.10 -5.99
N GLN A 401 -22.84 12.36 -5.46
CA GLN A 401 -22.52 13.62 -4.75
C GLN A 401 -22.55 14.83 -5.68
N GLN A 402 -22.22 14.65 -6.96
CA GLN A 402 -22.30 15.71 -7.98
C GLN A 402 -23.73 15.89 -8.54
N GLY A 403 -24.69 15.07 -8.12
CA GLY A 403 -26.07 15.09 -8.61
C GLY A 403 -26.27 14.40 -9.97
N ASP A 404 -25.25 13.75 -10.48
CA ASP A 404 -25.31 12.99 -11.74
C ASP A 404 -25.80 11.56 -11.49
N LEU A 405 -27.10 11.42 -11.26
CA LEU A 405 -27.75 10.15 -10.94
C LEU A 405 -27.64 9.11 -12.06
N VAL A 406 -27.56 9.55 -13.32
CA VAL A 406 -27.45 8.63 -14.47
C VAL A 406 -26.09 7.92 -14.44
N ASN A 407 -25.01 8.69 -14.31
CA ASN A 407 -23.67 8.12 -14.23
C ASN A 407 -23.43 7.39 -12.90
N ALA A 408 -24.03 7.82 -11.80
CA ALA A 408 -24.05 7.08 -10.55
C ALA A 408 -24.69 5.68 -10.71
N MET A 409 -25.83 5.59 -11.39
CA MET A 409 -26.48 4.31 -11.69
C MET A 409 -25.63 3.44 -12.60
N VAL A 410 -25.02 4.00 -13.65
CA VAL A 410 -24.16 3.26 -14.57
C VAL A 410 -22.94 2.68 -13.86
N SER A 411 -22.30 3.45 -12.96
CA SER A 411 -21.20 2.95 -12.13
C SER A 411 -21.69 1.93 -11.10
N GLY A 412 -22.88 2.13 -10.51
CA GLY A 412 -23.49 1.14 -9.61
C GLY A 412 -23.84 -0.19 -10.30
N VAL A 413 -24.24 -0.16 -11.59
CA VAL A 413 -24.40 -1.37 -12.39
C VAL A 413 -23.06 -2.07 -12.68
N GLY A 414 -21.94 -1.32 -12.64
CA GLY A 414 -20.58 -1.86 -12.73
C GLY A 414 -20.22 -2.86 -11.63
N LEU A 415 -20.92 -2.82 -10.51
CA LEU A 415 -20.83 -3.83 -9.45
C LEU A 415 -21.36 -5.22 -9.88
N ILE A 416 -22.09 -5.28 -10.99
CA ILE A 416 -22.59 -6.54 -11.56
C ILE A 416 -21.65 -6.98 -12.67
N PRO A 417 -20.91 -8.08 -12.54
CA PRO A 417 -19.98 -8.57 -13.56
C PRO A 417 -20.64 -8.68 -14.93
N TYR A 418 -19.94 -8.25 -15.97
CA TYR A 418 -20.33 -8.25 -17.39
C TYR A 418 -21.38 -7.21 -17.86
N LEU A 419 -22.30 -6.76 -17.01
CA LEU A 419 -23.30 -5.75 -17.41
C LEU A 419 -22.74 -4.32 -17.23
N GLY A 420 -21.96 -4.07 -16.19
CA GLY A 420 -21.38 -2.77 -15.89
C GLY A 420 -20.32 -2.34 -16.89
N ASP A 421 -19.47 -3.25 -17.30
CA ASP A 421 -18.38 -2.97 -18.25
C ASP A 421 -18.92 -2.55 -19.62
N PHE A 422 -20.03 -3.14 -20.07
CA PHE A 422 -20.67 -2.75 -21.32
C PHE A 422 -21.25 -1.32 -21.26
N ALA A 423 -21.83 -0.94 -20.12
CA ALA A 423 -22.36 0.41 -19.92
C ALA A 423 -21.24 1.46 -19.84
N LYS A 424 -20.08 1.14 -19.26
CA LYS A 424 -18.91 2.00 -19.17
C LYS A 424 -18.26 2.24 -20.54
N MET A 425 -18.25 1.24 -21.44
CA MET A 425 -17.70 1.41 -22.78
C MET A 425 -18.34 2.57 -23.55
N PHE A 426 -19.61 2.86 -23.35
CA PHE A 426 -20.27 4.01 -23.97
C PHE A 426 -19.75 5.36 -23.45
N ARG A 427 -19.26 5.44 -22.21
CA ARG A 427 -18.67 6.66 -21.62
C ARG A 427 -17.19 6.83 -21.96
N MET A 428 -16.48 5.75 -22.30
CA MET A 428 -15.03 5.73 -22.51
C MET A 428 -14.55 6.80 -23.51
N LYS A 429 -15.29 7.06 -24.56
CA LYS A 429 -14.89 8.05 -25.57
C LYS A 429 -14.70 9.45 -24.99
N ASN A 430 -15.57 9.85 -24.06
CA ASN A 430 -15.46 11.15 -23.39
C ASN A 430 -14.38 11.14 -22.30
N HIS A 431 -14.26 10.05 -21.55
CA HIS A 431 -13.25 9.91 -20.50
C HIS A 431 -11.83 9.84 -21.10
N PHE A 432 -11.61 9.12 -22.20
CA PHE A 432 -10.32 9.16 -22.90
C PHE A 432 -10.01 10.55 -23.45
N LYS A 433 -11.00 11.30 -23.89
CA LYS A 433 -10.80 12.69 -24.31
C LYS A 433 -10.39 13.58 -23.12
N ILE A 434 -11.04 13.46 -21.96
CA ILE A 434 -10.68 14.19 -20.73
C ILE A 434 -9.26 13.83 -20.29
N LEU A 435 -8.93 12.54 -20.25
CA LEU A 435 -7.60 12.08 -19.87
C LEU A 435 -6.53 12.46 -20.90
N SER A 436 -6.83 12.40 -22.20
CA SER A 436 -5.90 12.83 -23.24
C SER A 436 -5.64 14.34 -23.17
N MET A 437 -6.65 15.15 -22.90
CA MET A 437 -6.50 16.59 -22.67
C MET A 437 -5.69 16.87 -21.41
N ALA A 438 -5.89 16.12 -20.32
CA ALA A 438 -5.08 16.23 -19.11
C ALA A 438 -3.62 15.80 -19.35
N VAL A 439 -3.40 14.76 -20.15
CA VAL A 439 -2.07 14.30 -20.57
C VAL A 439 -1.41 15.31 -21.52
N GLU A 440 -2.15 15.87 -22.47
CA GLU A 440 -1.66 16.89 -23.40
C GLU A 440 -1.34 18.19 -22.68
N SER A 441 -2.16 18.63 -21.70
CA SER A 441 -1.85 19.78 -20.85
C SER A 441 -0.58 19.56 -20.01
N GLY A 442 -0.34 18.33 -19.55
CA GLY A 442 0.93 17.96 -18.89
C GLY A 442 2.13 17.81 -19.83
N ALA A 443 1.91 17.45 -21.11
CA ALA A 443 2.96 17.30 -22.11
C ALA A 443 3.23 18.60 -22.88
N GLY A 444 2.24 19.49 -22.98
CA GLY A 444 2.34 20.77 -23.66
C GLY A 444 3.26 21.78 -22.98
N ALA A 445 3.58 21.58 -21.70
CA ALA A 445 4.60 22.35 -21.00
C ALA A 445 6.02 22.17 -21.58
N ALA A 446 6.21 21.23 -22.52
CA ALA A 446 7.48 20.99 -23.20
C ALA A 446 7.53 21.51 -24.65
N LYS A 447 6.43 22.03 -25.23
CA LYS A 447 6.41 22.64 -26.57
C LYS A 447 5.77 24.03 -26.50
N GLY A 448 6.60 24.99 -26.78
CA GLY A 448 6.40 26.41 -26.81
C GLY A 448 5.02 27.00 -27.04
N GLY A 449 4.78 28.04 -26.29
CA GLY A 449 4.06 29.25 -26.59
C GLY A 449 2.68 29.14 -27.23
N GLY A 450 1.64 29.28 -26.42
CA GLY A 450 0.32 29.60 -26.92
C GLY A 450 -0.76 29.51 -25.85
N ARG A 451 -1.31 30.62 -25.53
CA ARG A 451 -2.52 30.93 -24.77
C ARG A 451 -3.28 29.73 -24.19
N GLY A 452 -3.20 29.52 -22.86
CA GLY A 452 -4.12 28.64 -22.13
C GLY A 452 -3.50 27.59 -21.23
N LEU A 453 -2.19 27.57 -21.01
CA LEU A 453 -1.54 26.64 -20.09
C LEU A 453 -1.54 27.23 -18.68
N GLY A 454 -2.02 26.45 -17.70
CA GLY A 454 -1.95 26.80 -16.29
C GLY A 454 -0.51 27.09 -15.85
N ASN A 455 -0.35 27.93 -14.83
CA ASN A 455 0.94 28.29 -14.27
C ASN A 455 1.62 27.06 -13.62
N PRO A 456 2.78 26.57 -14.13
CA PRO A 456 3.43 25.35 -13.61
C PRO A 456 4.13 25.56 -12.25
N PHE A 457 4.14 26.78 -11.72
CA PHE A 457 4.84 27.17 -10.52
C PHE A 457 3.91 27.50 -9.34
N VAL A 458 2.59 27.49 -9.54
CA VAL A 458 1.61 27.76 -8.48
C VAL A 458 1.82 26.81 -7.30
N GLY A 459 1.85 27.37 -6.10
CA GLY A 459 1.99 26.65 -4.84
C GLY A 459 3.38 26.04 -4.59
N LYS A 460 4.40 26.44 -5.35
CA LYS A 460 5.79 25.97 -5.16
C LYS A 460 6.66 27.04 -4.52
N SER A 461 7.54 26.62 -3.59
CA SER A 461 8.62 27.48 -3.09
C SER A 461 9.72 27.65 -4.14
N PHE A 462 10.56 28.67 -3.99
CA PHE A 462 11.70 28.86 -4.90
C PHE A 462 12.72 27.72 -4.80
N GLU A 463 12.88 27.10 -3.64
CA GLU A 463 13.73 25.92 -3.43
C GLU A 463 13.21 24.72 -4.20
N GLU A 464 11.90 24.51 -4.21
CA GLU A 464 11.26 23.44 -5.00
C GLU A 464 11.40 23.69 -6.51
N ILE A 465 11.32 24.96 -6.94
CA ILE A 465 11.53 25.36 -8.33
C ILE A 465 13.00 25.19 -8.74
N ASP A 466 13.96 25.59 -7.89
CA ASP A 466 15.39 25.36 -8.09
C ASP A 466 15.68 23.86 -8.24
N HIS A 467 15.20 23.06 -7.30
CA HIS A 467 15.35 21.61 -7.35
C HIS A 467 14.75 21.01 -8.65
N MET A 468 13.57 21.47 -9.05
CA MET A 468 12.91 21.04 -10.29
C MET A 468 13.73 21.38 -11.53
N PHE A 469 14.33 22.56 -11.60
CA PHE A 469 15.18 22.97 -12.73
C PHE A 469 16.46 22.15 -12.80
N ARG A 470 17.12 21.90 -11.67
CA ARG A 470 18.33 21.05 -11.58
C ARG A 470 18.03 19.63 -12.03
N MET A 471 16.95 19.03 -11.55
CA MET A 471 16.53 17.67 -11.93
C MET A 471 16.18 17.54 -13.42
N LYS A 472 15.73 18.62 -14.05
CA LYS A 472 15.43 18.67 -15.48
C LYS A 472 16.65 19.00 -16.36
N GLY A 473 17.84 19.14 -15.77
CA GLY A 473 19.09 19.40 -16.49
C GLY A 473 19.22 20.83 -17.00
N PHE A 474 18.62 21.80 -16.30
CA PHE A 474 18.81 23.22 -16.61
C PHE A 474 20.19 23.67 -16.11
N GLU A 475 20.85 24.52 -16.89
CA GLU A 475 22.11 25.13 -16.53
C GLU A 475 21.88 26.39 -15.72
N MET A 476 22.58 26.53 -14.60
CA MET A 476 22.59 27.77 -13.83
C MET A 476 23.54 28.78 -14.48
N LYS A 477 23.06 30.01 -14.68
CA LYS A 477 23.84 31.14 -15.20
C LYS A 477 23.75 32.28 -14.19
N GLY A 478 24.91 32.85 -13.83
CA GLY A 478 25.02 33.90 -12.82
C GLY A 478 25.51 33.38 -11.47
N ILE A 479 25.51 34.28 -10.46
CA ILE A 479 26.16 34.05 -9.16
C ILE A 479 25.27 33.17 -8.28
N ASP A 480 23.97 33.46 -8.24
CA ASP A 480 22.99 32.74 -7.41
C ASP A 480 21.57 32.86 -8.00
N PRO A 481 21.18 31.95 -8.91
CA PRO A 481 19.85 31.99 -9.53
C PRO A 481 18.70 31.80 -8.54
N LEU A 482 18.91 31.07 -7.44
CA LEU A 482 17.90 30.86 -6.40
C LEU A 482 17.56 32.18 -5.70
N MET A 483 18.56 33.02 -5.43
CA MET A 483 18.40 34.33 -4.79
C MET A 483 18.16 35.46 -5.81
N GLY A 484 17.71 35.14 -7.01
CA GLY A 484 17.40 36.13 -8.06
C GLY A 484 18.64 36.76 -8.74
N LYS A 485 19.86 36.30 -8.43
CA LYS A 485 21.11 36.81 -9.00
C LYS A 485 21.64 35.95 -10.14
N GLY A 486 20.73 35.59 -11.05
CA GLY A 486 21.05 34.69 -12.17
C GLY A 486 19.81 34.15 -12.85
N SER A 487 19.98 33.10 -13.65
CA SER A 487 18.89 32.45 -14.36
C SER A 487 19.12 30.93 -14.48
N TYR A 488 18.05 30.21 -14.70
CA TYR A 488 18.09 28.81 -15.12
C TYR A 488 17.89 28.74 -16.63
N PHE A 489 18.87 28.20 -17.32
CA PHE A 489 18.88 28.08 -18.78
C PHE A 489 18.53 26.64 -19.20
N ASN A 490 17.52 26.48 -20.03
CA ASN A 490 17.19 25.20 -20.62
C ASN A 490 17.98 25.00 -21.94
N PRO A 491 19.01 24.12 -21.98
CA PRO A 491 19.83 23.94 -23.18
C PRO A 491 19.06 23.34 -24.37
N LYS A 492 17.93 22.68 -24.10
CA LYS A 492 17.11 22.06 -25.16
C LYS A 492 16.20 23.05 -25.88
N THR A 493 15.74 24.09 -25.19
CA THR A 493 14.79 25.07 -25.76
C THR A 493 15.34 26.48 -25.89
N GLY A 494 16.51 26.76 -25.28
CA GLY A 494 17.09 28.08 -25.21
C GLY A 494 16.36 29.05 -24.28
N THR A 495 15.38 28.56 -23.50
CA THR A 495 14.56 29.37 -22.60
C THR A 495 15.31 29.68 -21.31
N LYS A 496 15.19 30.91 -20.81
CA LYS A 496 15.72 31.33 -19.51
C LYS A 496 14.60 31.63 -18.55
N TYR A 497 14.81 31.24 -17.29
CA TYR A 497 13.87 31.43 -16.17
C TYR A 497 14.61 32.21 -15.06
N TYR A 498 13.97 33.25 -14.54
CA TYR A 498 14.45 34.04 -13.43
C TYR A 498 13.46 33.94 -12.28
N LEU A 499 13.97 33.66 -11.08
CA LEU A 499 13.19 33.75 -9.85
C LEU A 499 13.21 35.18 -9.35
N ASP A 500 12.03 35.80 -9.23
CA ASP A 500 11.91 37.20 -8.78
C ASP A 500 11.25 37.23 -7.40
N TRP A 501 11.99 37.66 -6.40
CA TRP A 501 11.61 37.73 -5.00
C TRP A 501 10.64 38.89 -4.67
N GLY A 502 10.14 39.59 -5.68
CA GLY A 502 9.08 40.60 -5.57
C GLY A 502 9.65 41.98 -5.32
N GLU A 503 9.57 42.82 -6.36
CA GLU A 503 9.50 44.28 -6.19
C GLU A 503 8.01 44.69 -6.28
N LYS A 504 7.60 45.70 -5.49
CA LYS A 504 6.25 46.25 -5.56
C LYS A 504 5.88 46.59 -6.99
N GLU A 505 4.91 45.90 -7.54
CA GLU A 505 4.34 46.26 -8.83
C GLU A 505 3.75 47.69 -8.73
N TYR A 506 4.24 48.59 -9.52
CA TYR A 506 3.91 50.05 -9.51
C TYR A 506 2.40 50.29 -9.79
N LYS A 507 1.68 49.28 -10.29
CA LYS A 507 0.25 49.38 -10.63
C LYS A 507 -0.73 48.75 -9.62
N THR A 508 -0.34 47.76 -8.85
CA THR A 508 -1.25 47.02 -7.97
C THR A 508 -0.89 47.06 -6.50
N GLY A 509 0.36 47.51 -6.17
CA GLY A 509 0.81 47.59 -4.77
C GLY A 509 1.02 46.25 -4.08
N ARG A 510 0.87 45.13 -4.77
CA ARG A 510 1.10 43.76 -4.24
C ARG A 510 2.55 43.36 -4.46
N GLU A 511 3.20 42.91 -3.39
CA GLU A 511 4.43 42.13 -3.48
C GLU A 511 4.04 40.69 -3.79
N SER A 512 4.46 40.13 -4.93
CA SER A 512 4.20 38.75 -5.28
C SER A 512 5.44 38.10 -5.85
N PHE A 513 5.79 36.96 -5.29
CA PHE A 513 6.86 36.11 -5.81
C PHE A 513 6.46 35.54 -7.16
N HIS A 514 7.33 35.60 -8.17
CA HIS A 514 7.00 35.09 -9.49
C HIS A 514 8.23 34.60 -10.26
N VAL A 515 7.97 33.83 -11.33
CA VAL A 515 8.98 33.36 -12.26
C VAL A 515 8.83 34.10 -13.58
N ASP A 516 9.88 34.82 -13.97
CA ASP A 516 10.00 35.46 -15.29
C ASP A 516 10.57 34.46 -16.31
N VAL A 517 9.93 34.35 -17.47
CA VAL A 517 10.35 33.44 -18.54
C VAL A 517 10.70 34.22 -19.82
N PHE A 518 11.91 33.99 -20.32
CA PHE A 518 12.41 34.61 -21.55
C PHE A 518 12.63 33.53 -22.61
N TYR A 519 11.96 33.66 -23.74
CA TYR A 519 12.13 32.77 -24.91
C TYR A 519 13.23 33.28 -25.83
N ASN A 520 13.87 32.37 -26.56
CA ASN A 520 15.06 32.57 -27.35
C ASN A 520 15.01 33.76 -28.34
N GLY A 521 15.90 34.72 -28.19
CA GLY A 521 16.68 35.40 -29.23
C GLY A 521 16.00 36.39 -30.16
N HIS A 522 14.70 36.57 -30.20
CA HIS A 522 14.04 37.63 -30.95
C HIS A 522 13.36 38.60 -30.02
N LEU A 523 13.78 39.85 -30.11
CA LEU A 523 13.29 41.05 -29.43
C LEU A 523 11.81 41.36 -29.73
N LYS A 524 10.93 40.45 -29.44
CA LYS A 524 9.50 40.74 -29.22
C LYS A 524 9.12 40.18 -27.86
N TYR A 525 9.05 41.12 -26.96
CA TYR A 525 8.71 40.95 -25.54
C TYR A 525 7.38 40.26 -25.37
N GLU A 526 7.37 38.94 -25.15
CA GLU A 526 6.34 38.30 -24.35
C GLU A 526 7.03 37.79 -23.08
N LYS A 527 7.16 38.68 -22.12
CA LYS A 527 7.55 38.38 -20.75
C LYS A 527 6.36 37.69 -20.11
N ALA A 528 6.38 36.36 -20.04
CA ALA A 528 5.39 35.63 -19.29
C ALA A 528 5.79 35.65 -17.82
N LYS A 529 4.98 36.31 -16.97
CA LYS A 529 5.11 36.25 -15.51
C LYS A 529 4.21 35.15 -14.97
N PHE A 530 4.78 34.26 -14.17
CA PHE A 530 4.06 33.22 -13.47
C PHE A 530 4.09 33.50 -11.97
N PHE A 531 2.99 33.94 -11.42
CA PHE A 531 2.84 34.19 -9.99
C PHE A 531 2.74 32.85 -9.22
N LEU A 532 3.26 32.82 -7.99
CA LEU A 532 3.29 31.60 -7.17
C LEU A 532 2.08 31.45 -6.27
N ASP A 533 1.18 32.46 -6.21
CA ASP A 533 -0.02 32.50 -5.37
C ASP A 533 -1.19 31.73 -6.03
#